data_8124e4a558a756338758d9d3b29b1441
#
_entry.id   8124e4a558a756338758d9d3b29b1441
#
_cell.length_a   1.000
_cell.length_b   1.000
_cell.length_c   1.000
_cell.angle_alpha   90.00
_cell.angle_beta   90.00
_cell.angle_gamma   90.00
#
_symmetry.space_group_name_H-M   'P 1'
#
loop_
_entity.id
_entity.type
_entity.pdbx_description
1 polymer ?
#
loop_
_entity_poly.entity_id
_entity_poly.type
_entity_poly.pdbx_seq_one_letter_code
_entity_poly.pdbx_strand_id
1 'polypeptide(L)'
;TWQTPLVEAQVITEYTFTDFTPAASIFSQSNSSINFPFLIITSPVTGETIIKTGKLIDEFDCEKIDAAGVKSVNVYSVITCASTKGVCQVCYGRDLARGKLVNIGEAVGMIAAQSIGEPGTQLTMRTFHVGGTAQIKEESQIVSQTKGKLNIINKNLIENSKKSIIVMGRNTQLSIEDDSGRQLAIYKVNYGSKLFFKDGDMIEKGKKIAEWDPYTLPVIAETSGIVNYMDLMEGSSLTETLDDATGLSSKSVTDWKSLSKNSELKPRITLRDDKGEIIKKADGNEARYYLVPDTILSVKDGQKISAGDVLARLPKETSKTKDITGGLPRVAELFEARRPKDSAIIAENDGVIEFGKEVRGKQKISIVASNGESSNYLIPKGKHVNFNQGEKIKKGEYLLDGSPAPHDILRILGVEKLTEYFVSEVQEVYRLQGVVINDKHIETIVRQMLKRVEVTNPGESDLLIGEVIDLLDINRINDDLRKEKKKPAQFERVLLGITKASLQTNSFISAASFQETTRVLTDASIKGKVDRLEGLKENVIVGRLVPAGTGLTKIDWDKQAKEQDKARLEELKKQQLESTPTTPEQTA
;
A
#
# COMPACT_ATOMS: atom_id res chain seq x y z
N THR A 1 -34.61 -14.17 -9.74
CA THR A 1 -34.46 -12.82 -10.31
C THR A 1 -34.08 -11.83 -9.20
N TRP A 2 -32.81 -11.76 -8.86
CA TRP A 2 -32.30 -10.70 -8.01
C TRP A 2 -31.85 -9.56 -8.91
N GLN A 3 -32.76 -8.69 -9.26
CA GLN A 3 -32.45 -7.34 -9.68
C GLN A 3 -32.33 -6.50 -8.40
N THR A 4 -31.11 -6.41 -7.85
CA THR A 4 -30.79 -5.29 -6.97
C THR A 4 -30.71 -4.05 -7.82
N PRO A 5 -31.34 -2.92 -7.44
CA PRO A 5 -31.14 -1.66 -8.12
C PRO A 5 -29.64 -1.33 -8.06
N LEU A 6 -29.07 -1.09 -9.22
CA LEU A 6 -27.75 -0.51 -9.41
C LEU A 6 -27.73 0.85 -8.71
N VAL A 7 -27.27 0.85 -7.45
CA VAL A 7 -26.79 2.09 -6.86
C VAL A 7 -25.45 2.36 -7.55
N GLU A 8 -25.43 3.40 -8.35
CA GLU A 8 -24.23 3.99 -8.94
C GLU A 8 -23.24 4.36 -7.85
N ALA A 9 -22.39 3.44 -7.48
CA ALA A 9 -21.15 3.74 -6.80
C ALA A 9 -20.04 3.31 -7.76
N GLN A 10 -19.74 4.18 -8.70
CA GLN A 10 -18.52 4.12 -9.49
C GLN A 10 -17.34 4.45 -8.57
N VAL A 11 -16.81 3.46 -7.88
CA VAL A 11 -15.46 3.52 -7.35
C VAL A 11 -14.61 2.67 -8.29
N ILE A 12 -13.98 3.32 -9.21
CA ILE A 12 -13.04 2.73 -10.17
C ILE A 12 -11.67 2.82 -9.51
N THR A 13 -11.08 1.69 -9.16
CA THR A 13 -9.69 1.64 -8.71
C THR A 13 -8.76 1.63 -9.92
N GLU A 14 -7.86 2.60 -9.97
CA GLU A 14 -6.78 2.67 -10.95
C GLU A 14 -5.66 1.71 -10.55
N TYR A 15 -5.60 0.54 -11.17
CA TYR A 15 -4.41 -0.29 -11.10
C TYR A 15 -3.44 0.16 -12.19
N THR A 16 -2.40 0.86 -11.78
CA THR A 16 -1.26 1.10 -12.65
C THR A 16 -0.46 -0.19 -12.77
N PHE A 17 -0.39 -0.73 -13.97
CA PHE A 17 0.58 -1.80 -14.30
C PHE A 17 1.98 -1.20 -14.28
N THR A 18 2.55 -1.00 -13.08
CA THR A 18 3.96 -0.66 -12.94
C THR A 18 4.77 -1.94 -12.86
N ASP A 19 5.50 -2.18 -13.96
CA ASP A 19 6.85 -2.76 -13.98
C ASP A 19 7.09 -4.12 -13.32
N PHE A 20 6.46 -5.23 -13.75
CA PHE A 20 7.22 -6.49 -13.47
C PHE A 20 6.78 -7.71 -14.28
N THR A 21 5.74 -7.63 -15.07
CA THR A 21 5.47 -8.68 -16.05
C THR A 21 4.87 -8.02 -17.29
N PRO A 22 5.25 -8.43 -18.50
CA PRO A 22 4.50 -8.01 -19.66
C PRO A 22 3.03 -8.36 -19.42
N ALA A 23 2.13 -7.41 -19.65
CA ALA A 23 0.69 -7.56 -19.41
C ALA A 23 0.16 -8.86 -20.03
N ALA A 24 0.75 -9.33 -21.10
CA ALA A 24 0.54 -10.64 -21.71
C ALA A 24 0.70 -11.82 -20.73
N SER A 25 1.61 -11.77 -19.75
CA SER A 25 1.80 -12.90 -18.83
C SER A 25 0.74 -12.98 -17.72
N ILE A 26 0.14 -11.86 -17.35
CA ILE A 26 -0.99 -11.84 -16.40
C ILE A 26 -2.28 -12.25 -17.13
N PHE A 27 -2.42 -11.92 -18.39
CA PHE A 27 -3.56 -12.25 -19.22
C PHE A 27 -3.42 -13.61 -19.94
N SER A 28 -2.23 -14.06 -20.30
CA SER A 28 -2.00 -15.32 -21.03
C SER A 28 -2.32 -16.59 -20.22
N GLN A 29 -2.46 -16.49 -18.90
CA GLN A 29 -3.00 -17.58 -18.08
C GLN A 29 -4.53 -17.56 -18.00
N SER A 30 -5.21 -16.69 -18.76
CA SER A 30 -6.63 -16.43 -18.59
C SER A 30 -7.44 -16.51 -19.88
N ASN A 31 -7.77 -17.73 -20.33
CA ASN A 31 -8.81 -17.96 -21.34
C ASN A 31 -10.21 -17.65 -20.80
N SER A 32 -10.58 -16.40 -20.54
CA SER A 32 -11.99 -16.07 -20.27
C SER A 32 -12.31 -14.59 -20.40
N SER A 33 -13.42 -14.38 -21.01
CA SER A 33 -14.07 -13.10 -21.21
C SER A 33 -14.45 -12.45 -19.90
N ILE A 34 -13.97 -11.24 -19.68
CA ILE A 34 -14.33 -10.36 -18.55
C ILE A 34 -15.32 -9.33 -19.08
N ASN A 35 -16.49 -9.21 -18.45
CA ASN A 35 -17.49 -8.22 -18.86
C ASN A 35 -17.26 -6.90 -18.14
N PHE A 36 -16.96 -5.85 -18.88
CA PHE A 36 -16.86 -4.48 -18.37
C PHE A 36 -18.07 -3.67 -18.88
N PRO A 37 -19.12 -3.46 -18.06
CA PRO A 37 -20.36 -2.85 -18.52
C PRO A 37 -20.24 -1.39 -18.98
N PHE A 38 -19.17 -0.66 -18.61
CA PHE A 38 -19.03 0.77 -18.92
C PHE A 38 -17.62 1.19 -19.36
N LEU A 39 -16.77 0.28 -19.80
CA LEU A 39 -15.40 0.61 -20.17
C LEU A 39 -15.29 0.81 -21.69
N ILE A 40 -14.83 1.98 -22.09
CA ILE A 40 -14.34 2.25 -23.45
C ILE A 40 -12.84 2.34 -23.36
N ILE A 41 -12.11 1.39 -23.96
CA ILE A 41 -10.67 1.43 -24.05
C ILE A 41 -10.29 2.05 -25.37
N THR A 42 -9.60 3.18 -25.32
CA THR A 42 -9.07 3.88 -26.49
C THR A 42 -7.56 3.75 -26.55
N SER A 43 -7.00 3.62 -27.75
CA SER A 43 -5.57 3.65 -27.94
C SER A 43 -5.00 5.00 -27.50
N PRO A 44 -4.01 5.06 -26.62
CA PRO A 44 -3.36 6.31 -26.23
C PRO A 44 -2.57 6.95 -27.40
N VAL A 45 -2.24 6.16 -28.44
CA VAL A 45 -1.45 6.59 -29.58
C VAL A 45 -2.33 7.08 -30.73
N THR A 46 -3.38 6.32 -31.09
CA THR A 46 -4.22 6.62 -32.27
C THR A 46 -5.55 7.28 -31.91
N GLY A 47 -5.98 7.23 -30.65
CA GLY A 47 -7.30 7.71 -30.20
C GLY A 47 -8.46 6.83 -30.65
N GLU A 48 -8.21 5.72 -31.35
CA GLU A 48 -9.23 4.80 -31.80
C GLU A 48 -9.77 3.96 -30.63
N THR A 49 -11.05 3.65 -30.69
CA THR A 49 -11.70 2.78 -29.70
C THR A 49 -11.32 1.33 -29.96
N ILE A 50 -10.53 0.73 -29.06
CA ILE A 50 -10.10 -0.67 -29.13
C ILE A 50 -11.24 -1.57 -28.68
N ILE A 51 -11.88 -1.23 -27.56
CA ILE A 51 -12.99 -2.00 -26.97
C ILE A 51 -14.16 -1.08 -26.67
N LYS A 52 -15.34 -1.50 -27.09
CA LYS A 52 -16.62 -0.80 -26.85
C LYS A 52 -17.25 -1.27 -25.54
N THR A 53 -18.02 -0.39 -24.93
CA THR A 53 -18.80 -0.68 -23.72
C THR A 53 -19.64 -1.95 -23.87
N GLY A 54 -19.62 -2.80 -22.86
CA GLY A 54 -20.41 -4.03 -22.80
C GLY A 54 -19.84 -5.23 -23.56
N LYS A 55 -18.67 -5.10 -24.20
CA LYS A 55 -17.98 -6.23 -24.81
C LYS A 55 -17.30 -7.07 -23.74
N LEU A 56 -17.45 -8.38 -23.81
CA LEU A 56 -16.65 -9.33 -23.04
C LEU A 56 -15.22 -9.33 -23.60
N ILE A 57 -14.24 -9.12 -22.75
CA ILE A 57 -12.82 -9.09 -23.12
C ILE A 57 -12.29 -10.53 -23.11
N ASP A 58 -11.75 -10.95 -24.23
CA ASP A 58 -11.06 -12.22 -24.38
C ASP A 58 -9.53 -12.02 -24.46
N GLU A 59 -8.80 -13.12 -24.62
CA GLU A 59 -7.33 -13.11 -24.69
C GLU A 59 -6.80 -12.29 -25.88
N PHE A 60 -7.47 -12.39 -27.04
CA PHE A 60 -7.13 -11.59 -28.22
C PHE A 60 -7.35 -10.10 -28.02
N ASP A 61 -8.36 -9.73 -27.26
CA ASP A 61 -8.60 -8.32 -26.92
C ASP A 61 -7.53 -7.80 -25.96
N CYS A 62 -7.01 -8.64 -25.06
CA CYS A 62 -5.88 -8.29 -24.20
C CYS A 62 -4.60 -8.05 -25.00
N GLU A 63 -4.31 -8.91 -25.99
CA GLU A 63 -3.18 -8.71 -26.90
C GLU A 63 -3.30 -7.40 -27.70
N LYS A 64 -4.52 -7.03 -28.11
CA LYS A 64 -4.76 -5.74 -28.81
C LYS A 64 -4.53 -4.54 -27.87
N ILE A 65 -4.94 -4.64 -26.61
CA ILE A 65 -4.72 -3.60 -25.59
C ILE A 65 -3.21 -3.41 -25.38
N ASP A 66 -2.46 -4.49 -25.24
CA ASP A 66 -1.01 -4.47 -25.09
C ASP A 66 -0.31 -3.88 -26.34
N ALA A 67 -0.69 -4.35 -27.53
CA ALA A 67 -0.14 -3.86 -28.79
C ALA A 67 -0.43 -2.36 -29.02
N ALA A 68 -1.55 -1.86 -28.48
CA ALA A 68 -1.92 -0.45 -28.54
C ALA A 68 -1.18 0.42 -27.50
N GLY A 69 -0.33 -0.15 -26.64
CA GLY A 69 0.46 0.57 -25.64
C GLY A 69 -0.32 1.13 -24.47
N VAL A 70 -1.48 0.56 -24.16
CA VAL A 70 -2.28 0.94 -22.98
C VAL A 70 -1.57 0.47 -21.72
N LYS A 71 -1.17 1.39 -20.83
CA LYS A 71 -0.38 1.09 -19.62
C LYS A 71 -1.24 0.69 -18.42
N SER A 72 -2.44 1.22 -18.32
CA SER A 72 -3.35 0.99 -17.20
C SER A 72 -4.79 0.89 -17.66
N VAL A 73 -5.57 0.06 -17.00
CA VAL A 73 -7.00 -0.11 -17.23
C VAL A 73 -7.70 -0.20 -15.88
N ASN A 74 -8.79 0.56 -15.72
CA ASN A 74 -9.60 0.51 -14.51
C ASN A 74 -10.45 -0.76 -14.50
N VAL A 75 -10.36 -1.56 -13.45
CA VAL A 75 -11.06 -2.84 -13.32
C VAL A 75 -11.86 -2.91 -12.01
N TYR A 76 -12.87 -3.77 -11.98
CA TYR A 76 -13.56 -4.09 -10.73
C TYR A 76 -12.65 -4.91 -9.82
N SER A 77 -12.58 -4.54 -8.54
CA SER A 77 -11.86 -5.28 -7.51
C SER A 77 -12.81 -5.90 -6.49
N VAL A 78 -12.34 -6.96 -5.85
CA VAL A 78 -12.99 -7.58 -4.70
C VAL A 78 -13.17 -6.59 -3.54
N ILE A 79 -12.22 -5.67 -3.36
CA ILE A 79 -12.22 -4.66 -2.28
C ILE A 79 -13.35 -3.65 -2.43
N THR A 80 -13.61 -3.19 -3.66
CA THR A 80 -14.63 -2.18 -3.95
C THR A 80 -16.04 -2.76 -4.10
N CYS A 81 -16.18 -4.08 -3.94
CA CYS A 81 -17.46 -4.76 -4.08
C CYS A 81 -18.48 -4.31 -3.00
N ALA A 82 -19.61 -3.77 -3.43
CA ALA A 82 -20.70 -3.30 -2.57
C ALA A 82 -21.66 -4.41 -2.09
N SER A 83 -21.37 -5.69 -2.43
CA SER A 83 -22.22 -6.80 -2.01
C SER A 83 -22.30 -6.93 -0.50
N THR A 84 -23.51 -7.12 0.01
CA THR A 84 -23.79 -7.27 1.46
C THR A 84 -23.37 -8.64 2.01
N LYS A 85 -23.38 -9.69 1.17
CA LYS A 85 -22.92 -11.03 1.55
C LYS A 85 -21.91 -11.53 0.54
N GLY A 86 -20.70 -11.80 1.01
CA GLY A 86 -19.62 -12.29 0.17
C GLY A 86 -19.14 -11.27 -0.86
N VAL A 87 -18.77 -11.73 -2.04
CA VAL A 87 -18.29 -10.95 -3.18
C VAL A 87 -19.20 -11.23 -4.37
N CYS A 88 -19.55 -10.19 -5.13
CA CYS A 88 -20.38 -10.41 -6.31
C CYS A 88 -19.58 -11.09 -7.44
N GLN A 89 -20.29 -11.78 -8.31
CA GLN A 89 -19.71 -12.55 -9.41
C GLN A 89 -18.88 -11.68 -10.36
N VAL A 90 -19.31 -10.45 -10.62
CA VAL A 90 -18.61 -9.51 -11.52
C VAL A 90 -17.31 -8.98 -10.89
N CYS A 91 -17.35 -8.58 -9.61
CA CYS A 91 -16.13 -8.07 -8.93
C CYS A 91 -15.08 -9.16 -8.71
N TYR A 92 -15.47 -10.39 -8.48
CA TYR A 92 -14.53 -11.52 -8.39
C TYR A 92 -14.02 -11.94 -9.77
N GLY A 93 -14.91 -11.89 -10.77
CA GLY A 93 -14.61 -12.20 -12.16
C GLY A 93 -14.42 -13.70 -12.42
N ARG A 94 -13.31 -14.04 -13.05
CA ARG A 94 -13.00 -15.38 -13.55
C ARG A 94 -12.66 -16.36 -12.43
N ASP A 95 -13.22 -17.56 -12.51
CA ASP A 95 -12.74 -18.74 -11.80
C ASP A 95 -11.46 -19.27 -12.46
N LEU A 96 -10.36 -19.30 -11.72
CA LEU A 96 -9.04 -19.70 -12.24
C LEU A 96 -8.97 -21.19 -12.62
N ALA A 97 -9.79 -22.04 -11.97
CA ALA A 97 -9.82 -23.47 -12.26
C ALA A 97 -10.58 -23.80 -13.54
N ARG A 98 -11.71 -23.10 -13.80
CA ARG A 98 -12.63 -23.40 -14.90
C ARG A 98 -12.45 -22.49 -16.11
N GLY A 99 -11.74 -21.39 -15.95
CA GLY A 99 -11.54 -20.41 -17.01
C GLY A 99 -12.78 -19.59 -17.40
N LYS A 100 -13.87 -19.67 -16.65
CA LYS A 100 -15.13 -18.98 -16.88
C LYS A 100 -15.49 -18.07 -15.70
N LEU A 101 -16.52 -17.26 -15.85
CA LEU A 101 -17.04 -16.45 -14.74
C LEU A 101 -17.40 -17.36 -13.56
N VAL A 102 -17.02 -16.94 -12.34
CA VAL A 102 -17.26 -17.73 -11.12
C VAL A 102 -18.75 -18.03 -10.91
N ASN A 103 -19.07 -19.24 -10.46
CA ASN A 103 -20.45 -19.61 -10.15
C ASN A 103 -20.92 -18.96 -8.84
N ILE A 104 -22.21 -18.67 -8.75
CA ILE A 104 -22.82 -18.21 -7.51
C ILE A 104 -22.77 -19.36 -6.49
N GLY A 105 -22.35 -19.06 -5.26
CA GLY A 105 -22.19 -20.05 -4.19
C GLY A 105 -20.80 -20.65 -4.09
N GLU A 106 -19.84 -20.21 -4.90
CA GLU A 106 -18.44 -20.66 -4.76
C GLU A 106 -17.82 -20.09 -3.47
N ALA A 107 -17.07 -20.93 -2.74
CA ALA A 107 -16.43 -20.56 -1.48
C ALA A 107 -15.08 -19.88 -1.70
N VAL A 108 -15.11 -18.66 -2.28
CA VAL A 108 -13.90 -17.93 -2.71
C VAL A 108 -12.92 -17.62 -1.59
N GLY A 109 -13.39 -17.46 -0.35
CA GLY A 109 -12.53 -17.25 0.82
C GLY A 109 -11.70 -18.49 1.17
N MET A 110 -12.27 -19.70 1.04
CA MET A 110 -11.53 -20.96 1.22
C MET A 110 -10.50 -21.16 0.12
N ILE A 111 -10.86 -20.87 -1.12
CA ILE A 111 -9.93 -20.95 -2.26
C ILE A 111 -8.75 -19.99 -2.04
N ALA A 112 -9.02 -18.75 -1.61
CA ALA A 112 -7.98 -17.79 -1.29
C ALA A 112 -7.04 -18.28 -0.18
N ALA A 113 -7.59 -18.78 0.93
CA ALA A 113 -6.80 -19.29 2.04
C ALA A 113 -5.94 -20.50 1.64
N GLN A 114 -6.48 -21.42 0.86
CA GLN A 114 -5.75 -22.58 0.36
C GLN A 114 -4.65 -22.19 -0.63
N SER A 115 -4.93 -21.28 -1.56
CA SER A 115 -3.95 -20.81 -2.56
C SER A 115 -2.79 -20.04 -1.93
N ILE A 116 -3.03 -19.33 -0.82
CA ILE A 116 -1.98 -18.62 -0.06
C ILE A 116 -1.25 -19.61 0.87
N GLY A 117 -1.96 -20.55 1.49
CA GLY A 117 -1.41 -21.45 2.51
C GLY A 117 -0.63 -22.64 1.96
N GLU A 118 -1.02 -23.18 0.80
CA GLU A 118 -0.35 -24.35 0.20
C GLU A 118 1.14 -24.09 -0.04
N PRO A 119 1.55 -23.01 -0.72
CA PRO A 119 2.97 -22.74 -0.94
C PRO A 119 3.74 -22.41 0.34
N GLY A 120 3.04 -22.06 1.42
CA GLY A 120 3.64 -21.70 2.71
C GLY A 120 4.50 -22.80 3.30
N THR A 121 4.10 -24.08 3.16
CA THR A 121 4.90 -25.21 3.63
C THR A 121 6.21 -25.38 2.86
N GLN A 122 6.22 -25.05 1.59
CA GLN A 122 7.44 -25.08 0.74
C GLN A 122 8.36 -23.90 1.06
N LEU A 123 7.80 -22.73 1.39
CA LEU A 123 8.53 -21.53 1.79
C LEU A 123 9.35 -21.75 3.07
N THR A 124 8.83 -22.47 4.06
CA THR A 124 9.56 -22.73 5.33
C THR A 124 10.78 -23.61 5.13
N MET A 125 10.76 -24.52 4.19
CA MET A 125 11.93 -25.39 3.91
C MET A 125 13.06 -24.66 3.16
N ARG A 126 12.75 -23.61 2.38
CA ARG A 126 13.75 -22.88 1.58
C ARG A 126 14.42 -21.72 2.31
N THR A 127 13.81 -21.17 3.35
CA THR A 127 14.41 -20.03 4.10
C THR A 127 15.65 -20.43 4.88
N PHE A 128 15.85 -21.72 5.21
CA PHE A 128 17.06 -22.21 5.87
C PHE A 128 18.24 -22.45 4.92
N HIS A 129 18.04 -22.40 3.61
CA HIS A 129 19.06 -22.72 2.61
C HIS A 129 19.36 -21.61 1.60
N VAL A 130 18.95 -20.36 1.84
CA VAL A 130 19.39 -19.23 1.01
C VAL A 130 20.81 -18.82 1.40
N GLY A 131 21.75 -19.76 1.27
CA GLY A 131 23.16 -19.50 1.10
C GLY A 131 23.59 -19.32 -0.36
N GLY A 132 22.63 -19.31 -1.28
CA GLY A 132 22.84 -19.03 -2.68
C GLY A 132 22.42 -17.60 -3.00
N THR A 133 23.38 -16.74 -3.20
CA THR A 133 23.29 -15.36 -3.66
C THR A 133 22.44 -15.20 -4.92
N ALA A 134 21.12 -15.10 -4.76
CA ALA A 134 20.34 -14.30 -5.69
C ALA A 134 20.65 -12.85 -5.32
N GLN A 135 21.75 -12.30 -5.82
CA GLN A 135 21.97 -10.86 -5.82
C GLN A 135 20.82 -10.26 -6.64
N ILE A 136 19.82 -9.73 -5.94
CA ILE A 136 18.93 -8.73 -6.54
C ILE A 136 19.88 -7.62 -6.95
N LYS A 137 20.15 -7.49 -8.24
CA LYS A 137 20.84 -6.32 -8.77
C LYS A 137 19.94 -5.14 -8.41
N GLU A 138 20.30 -4.41 -7.36
CA GLU A 138 19.65 -3.14 -7.10
C GLU A 138 19.80 -2.28 -8.35
N GLU A 139 18.68 -1.78 -8.86
CA GLU A 139 18.71 -0.93 -10.03
C GLU A 139 19.50 0.34 -9.71
N SER A 140 20.54 0.57 -10.48
CA SER A 140 21.43 1.73 -10.36
C SER A 140 21.23 2.76 -11.46
N GLN A 141 20.28 2.53 -12.36
CA GLN A 141 20.05 3.38 -13.53
C GLN A 141 18.60 3.35 -14.00
N ILE A 142 18.15 4.45 -14.58
CA ILE A 142 16.87 4.54 -15.30
C ILE A 142 17.16 4.57 -16.79
N VAL A 143 16.50 3.66 -17.52
CA VAL A 143 16.58 3.57 -18.98
C VAL A 143 15.21 3.90 -19.56
N SER A 144 15.16 4.77 -20.58
CA SER A 144 13.90 5.12 -21.23
C SER A 144 13.29 3.93 -21.96
N GLN A 145 12.03 3.66 -21.66
CA GLN A 145 11.24 2.65 -22.38
C GLN A 145 10.51 3.22 -23.59
N THR A 146 10.37 4.56 -23.68
CA THR A 146 9.62 5.27 -24.72
C THR A 146 10.47 6.38 -25.31
N LYS A 147 10.18 6.76 -26.57
CA LYS A 147 10.75 7.95 -27.21
C LYS A 147 9.88 9.15 -26.86
N GLY A 148 10.49 10.28 -26.52
CA GLY A 148 9.76 11.52 -26.25
C GLY A 148 10.64 12.61 -25.68
N LYS A 149 10.03 13.75 -25.35
CA LYS A 149 10.67 14.93 -24.76
C LYS A 149 10.72 14.78 -23.25
N LEU A 150 11.89 15.01 -22.65
CA LEU A 150 12.06 14.97 -21.21
C LEU A 150 11.50 16.26 -20.57
N ASN A 151 10.63 16.10 -19.59
CA ASN A 151 10.17 17.18 -18.71
C ASN A 151 10.50 16.80 -17.25
N ILE A 152 11.24 17.67 -16.57
CA ILE A 152 11.66 17.42 -15.19
C ILE A 152 10.71 18.15 -14.25
N ILE A 153 9.99 17.39 -13.44
CA ILE A 153 9.04 17.90 -12.44
C ILE A 153 9.79 18.07 -11.11
N ASN A 154 9.52 19.16 -10.38
CA ASN A 154 10.21 19.54 -9.13
C ASN A 154 11.72 19.73 -9.33
N LYS A 155 12.09 20.66 -10.21
CA LYS A 155 13.47 20.98 -10.60
C LYS A 155 14.27 21.52 -9.42
N ASN A 156 14.98 20.65 -8.73
CA ASN A 156 16.05 21.02 -7.81
C ASN A 156 17.32 20.33 -8.29
N LEU A 157 18.05 20.98 -9.20
CA LEU A 157 19.17 20.42 -9.93
C LEU A 157 20.39 21.33 -9.76
N ILE A 158 21.57 20.74 -9.61
CA ILE A 158 22.85 21.46 -9.55
C ILE A 158 23.80 20.88 -10.59
N GLU A 159 24.54 21.75 -11.31
CA GLU A 159 25.64 21.32 -12.16
C GLU A 159 26.92 21.19 -11.34
N ASN A 160 27.57 20.05 -11.44
CA ASN A 160 28.85 19.74 -10.82
C ASN A 160 30.01 20.30 -11.65
N SER A 161 31.23 20.37 -11.05
CA SER A 161 32.50 20.72 -11.70
C SER A 161 32.78 19.97 -13.01
N LYS A 162 32.25 18.76 -13.17
CA LYS A 162 32.33 17.92 -14.39
C LYS A 162 31.21 18.18 -15.40
N LYS A 163 30.43 19.26 -15.26
CA LYS A 163 29.26 19.59 -16.08
C LYS A 163 28.17 18.49 -16.10
N SER A 164 28.13 17.66 -15.06
CA SER A 164 27.06 16.67 -14.88
C SER A 164 25.95 17.29 -14.05
N ILE A 165 24.70 17.02 -14.41
CA ILE A 165 23.52 17.47 -13.66
C ILE A 165 23.27 16.48 -12.53
N ILE A 166 23.22 16.98 -11.30
CA ILE A 166 22.94 16.18 -10.11
C ILE A 166 21.60 16.58 -9.52
N VAL A 167 20.80 15.60 -9.15
CA VAL A 167 19.49 15.79 -8.54
C VAL A 167 19.66 16.05 -7.04
N MET A 168 19.24 17.22 -6.59
CA MET A 168 19.21 17.62 -5.18
C MET A 168 17.83 17.46 -4.56
N GLY A 169 16.78 17.41 -5.39
CA GLY A 169 15.41 17.19 -4.93
C GLY A 169 15.15 15.72 -4.64
N ARG A 170 14.44 15.42 -3.56
CA ARG A 170 14.05 14.05 -3.21
C ARG A 170 12.75 13.61 -3.88
N ASN A 171 11.98 14.58 -4.37
CA ASN A 171 10.71 14.38 -5.07
C ASN A 171 10.81 14.75 -6.56
N THR A 172 12.00 14.69 -7.11
CA THR A 172 12.20 14.94 -8.54
C THR A 172 11.67 13.78 -9.36
N GLN A 173 10.83 14.08 -10.35
CA GLN A 173 10.28 13.10 -11.27
C GLN A 173 10.66 13.48 -12.69
N LEU A 174 10.97 12.48 -13.49
CA LEU A 174 11.23 12.62 -14.92
C LEU A 174 9.99 12.16 -15.67
N SER A 175 9.33 13.09 -16.35
CA SER A 175 8.21 12.81 -17.24
C SER A 175 8.72 12.77 -18.67
N ILE A 176 8.37 11.73 -19.42
CA ILE A 176 8.60 11.70 -20.88
C ILE A 176 7.28 12.04 -21.54
N GLU A 177 7.27 13.08 -22.35
CA GLU A 177 6.09 13.62 -23.03
C GLU A 177 6.24 13.46 -24.55
N ASP A 178 5.11 13.28 -25.22
CA ASP A 178 5.01 13.29 -26.67
C ASP A 178 4.98 14.72 -27.21
N ASP A 179 5.12 14.92 -28.51
CA ASP A 179 5.04 16.22 -29.18
C ASP A 179 3.71 16.96 -28.92
N SER A 180 2.67 16.23 -28.52
CA SER A 180 1.37 16.79 -28.11
C SER A 180 1.29 17.22 -26.64
N GLY A 181 2.39 17.09 -25.86
CA GLY A 181 2.40 17.37 -24.41
C GLY A 181 1.75 16.28 -23.56
N ARG A 182 1.43 15.12 -24.14
CA ARG A 182 0.88 13.97 -23.39
C ARG A 182 2.00 13.20 -22.72
N GLN A 183 1.83 12.91 -21.43
CA GLN A 183 2.76 12.15 -20.61
C GLN A 183 2.76 10.68 -21.00
N LEU A 184 3.92 10.17 -21.46
CA LEU A 184 4.12 8.79 -21.88
C LEU A 184 4.69 7.91 -20.76
N ALA A 185 5.58 8.45 -19.93
CA ALA A 185 6.18 7.74 -18.80
C ALA A 185 6.58 8.71 -17.68
N ILE A 186 6.49 8.25 -16.43
CA ILE A 186 7.01 8.95 -15.25
C ILE A 186 8.02 8.04 -14.56
N TYR A 187 9.17 8.61 -14.20
CA TYR A 187 10.19 7.95 -13.40
C TYR A 187 10.51 8.78 -12.17
N LYS A 188 10.47 8.18 -10.99
CA LYS A 188 10.95 8.82 -9.77
C LYS A 188 12.47 8.69 -9.70
N VAL A 189 13.17 9.79 -9.39
CA VAL A 189 14.63 9.83 -9.35
C VAL A 189 15.10 10.02 -7.92
N ASN A 190 16.09 9.24 -7.51
CA ASN A 190 16.67 9.31 -6.18
C ASN A 190 17.57 10.55 -6.02
N TYR A 191 17.64 11.07 -4.79
CA TYR A 191 18.59 12.12 -4.41
C TYR A 191 20.03 11.71 -4.74
N GLY A 192 20.82 12.63 -5.29
CA GLY A 192 22.21 12.37 -5.68
C GLY A 192 22.37 11.67 -7.02
N SER A 193 21.30 11.37 -7.73
CA SER A 193 21.36 10.77 -9.07
C SER A 193 21.97 11.74 -10.08
N LYS A 194 22.78 11.19 -10.97
CA LYS A 194 23.36 11.90 -12.10
C LYS A 194 22.45 11.79 -13.31
N LEU A 195 22.03 12.92 -13.88
CA LEU A 195 21.25 12.99 -15.10
C LEU A 195 22.16 13.17 -16.31
N PHE A 196 21.82 12.52 -17.42
CA PHE A 196 22.55 12.57 -18.68
C PHE A 196 21.92 13.53 -19.70
N PHE A 197 20.67 13.94 -19.47
CA PHE A 197 19.90 14.80 -20.36
C PHE A 197 19.39 16.01 -19.59
N LYS A 198 19.22 17.12 -20.31
CA LYS A 198 18.62 18.35 -19.79
C LYS A 198 17.11 18.34 -19.96
N ASP A 199 16.46 19.21 -19.21
CA ASP A 199 15.03 19.45 -19.39
C ASP A 199 14.74 19.94 -20.80
N GLY A 200 13.81 19.31 -21.48
CA GLY A 200 13.44 19.59 -22.85
C GLY A 200 14.16 18.77 -23.93
N ASP A 201 15.16 17.96 -23.57
CA ASP A 201 15.87 17.12 -24.53
C ASP A 201 14.97 15.97 -25.05
N MET A 202 15.20 15.60 -26.32
CA MET A 202 14.56 14.42 -26.92
C MET A 202 15.31 13.16 -26.52
N ILE A 203 14.61 12.20 -25.95
CA ILE A 203 15.14 10.92 -25.51
C ILE A 203 14.64 9.83 -26.44
N GLU A 204 15.54 8.95 -26.88
CA GLU A 204 15.21 7.75 -27.62
C GLU A 204 14.98 6.57 -26.70
N LYS A 205 14.18 5.59 -27.13
CA LYS A 205 13.98 4.32 -26.43
C LYS A 205 15.31 3.60 -26.20
N GLY A 206 15.55 3.12 -24.98
CA GLY A 206 16.76 2.38 -24.61
C GLY A 206 17.94 3.27 -24.16
N LYS A 207 17.79 4.60 -24.12
CA LYS A 207 18.82 5.51 -23.61
C LYS A 207 18.77 5.59 -22.08
N LYS A 208 19.95 5.61 -21.44
CA LYS A 208 20.13 5.80 -20.00
C LYS A 208 19.89 7.27 -19.65
N ILE A 209 18.89 7.53 -18.79
CA ILE A 209 18.49 8.89 -18.39
C ILE A 209 19.16 9.30 -17.10
N ALA A 210 19.17 8.41 -16.10
CA ALA A 210 19.71 8.67 -14.79
C ALA A 210 20.54 7.51 -14.27
N GLU A 211 21.49 7.79 -13.37
CA GLU A 211 22.34 6.81 -12.69
C GLU A 211 22.60 7.24 -11.24
N TRP A 212 22.61 6.29 -10.31
CA TRP A 212 22.93 6.54 -8.91
C TRP A 212 23.69 5.36 -8.30
N ASP A 213 24.32 5.60 -7.16
CA ASP A 213 24.92 4.55 -6.34
C ASP A 213 23.85 3.96 -5.40
N PRO A 214 23.48 2.69 -5.54
CA PRO A 214 22.47 2.08 -4.67
C PRO A 214 22.96 1.81 -3.24
N TYR A 215 24.29 1.76 -3.02
CA TYR A 215 24.91 1.35 -1.76
C TYR A 215 25.24 2.50 -0.82
N THR A 216 25.29 3.73 -1.33
CA THR A 216 25.64 4.91 -0.52
C THR A 216 24.65 6.06 -0.74
N LEU A 217 24.42 6.83 0.33
CA LEU A 217 23.71 8.12 0.26
C LEU A 217 24.76 9.23 0.22
N PRO A 218 24.90 9.98 -0.88
CA PRO A 218 25.86 11.06 -0.94
C PRO A 218 25.37 12.29 -0.16
N VAL A 219 26.26 12.92 0.59
CA VAL A 219 26.09 14.27 1.11
C VAL A 219 26.72 15.23 0.10
N ILE A 220 25.92 16.07 -0.54
CA ILE A 220 26.33 16.90 -1.68
C ILE A 220 26.43 18.36 -1.25
N ALA A 221 27.43 19.06 -1.75
CA ALA A 221 27.59 20.49 -1.53
C ALA A 221 26.55 21.30 -2.33
N GLU A 222 25.78 22.13 -1.66
CA GLU A 222 24.81 23.03 -2.31
C GLU A 222 25.47 24.31 -2.85
N THR A 223 26.61 24.70 -2.27
CA THR A 223 27.36 25.91 -2.62
C THR A 223 28.83 25.61 -2.83
N SER A 224 29.52 26.41 -3.61
CA SER A 224 30.98 26.30 -3.80
C SER A 224 31.70 26.98 -2.64
N GLY A 225 32.80 26.40 -2.17
CA GLY A 225 33.59 26.95 -1.07
C GLY A 225 34.78 26.10 -0.66
N ILE A 226 35.45 26.50 0.42
CA ILE A 226 36.58 25.77 1.03
C ILE A 226 36.04 24.92 2.17
N VAL A 227 36.36 23.64 2.16
CA VAL A 227 35.96 22.66 3.19
C VAL A 227 36.71 22.98 4.49
N ASN A 228 35.99 23.04 5.58
CA ASN A 228 36.56 23.12 6.92
C ASN A 228 35.90 22.11 7.84
N TYR A 229 36.70 21.29 8.47
CA TYR A 229 36.30 20.28 9.44
C TYR A 229 36.04 20.91 10.80
N MET A 230 34.86 20.65 11.37
CA MET A 230 34.49 21.11 12.70
C MET A 230 34.13 19.91 13.56
N ASP A 231 34.71 19.83 14.76
CA ASP A 231 34.50 18.74 15.72
C ASP A 231 34.88 17.35 15.18
N LEU A 232 35.75 17.27 14.15
CA LEU A 232 36.32 16.06 13.57
C LEU A 232 37.77 15.91 14.06
N MET A 233 37.95 15.12 15.14
CA MET A 233 39.26 14.87 15.76
C MET A 233 39.68 13.42 15.53
N GLU A 234 40.90 13.21 15.04
CA GLU A 234 41.46 11.87 14.87
C GLU A 234 41.55 11.15 16.23
N GLY A 235 41.08 9.89 16.28
CA GLY A 235 41.04 9.09 17.50
C GLY A 235 39.81 9.28 18.38
N SER A 236 38.97 10.32 18.17
CA SER A 236 37.74 10.56 18.94
C SER A 236 36.48 10.48 18.06
N SER A 237 36.43 11.25 17.00
CA SER A 237 35.29 11.32 16.08
C SER A 237 35.64 10.94 14.64
N LEU A 238 36.93 10.77 14.33
CA LEU A 238 37.44 10.40 13.02
C LEU A 238 38.40 9.21 13.14
N THR A 239 38.21 8.18 12.35
CA THR A 239 39.10 7.02 12.20
C THR A 239 39.56 6.91 10.77
N GLU A 240 40.84 6.72 10.56
CA GLU A 240 41.42 6.43 9.26
C GLU A 240 41.57 4.92 9.11
N THR A 241 40.87 4.32 8.18
CA THR A 241 40.95 2.89 7.83
C THR A 241 41.67 2.75 6.51
N LEU A 242 42.71 1.94 6.47
CA LEU A 242 43.39 1.55 5.24
C LEU A 242 42.63 0.37 4.65
N ASP A 243 42.18 0.49 3.41
CA ASP A 243 41.59 -0.63 2.69
C ASP A 243 42.72 -1.51 2.12
N ASP A 244 42.88 -2.69 2.68
CA ASP A 244 43.93 -3.64 2.31
C ASP A 244 43.85 -4.10 0.84
N ALA A 245 42.64 -4.00 0.22
CA ALA A 245 42.44 -4.41 -1.15
C ALA A 245 42.82 -3.34 -2.17
N THR A 246 42.57 -2.06 -1.84
CA THR A 246 42.79 -0.93 -2.77
C THR A 246 44.01 -0.07 -2.40
N GLY A 247 44.57 -0.22 -1.20
CA GLY A 247 45.68 0.59 -0.68
C GLY A 247 45.32 2.06 -0.43
N LEU A 248 44.02 2.41 -0.50
CA LEU A 248 43.54 3.76 -0.28
C LEU A 248 43.09 3.96 1.18
N SER A 249 43.55 5.05 1.80
CA SER A 249 43.07 5.41 3.13
C SER A 249 41.70 6.09 3.01
N SER A 250 40.71 5.57 3.72
CA SER A 250 39.42 6.17 3.87
C SER A 250 39.20 6.71 5.28
N LYS A 251 38.72 7.95 5.40
CA LYS A 251 38.39 8.58 6.67
C LYS A 251 36.91 8.38 6.96
N SER A 252 36.61 7.69 8.07
CA SER A 252 35.24 7.44 8.52
C SER A 252 34.95 8.10 9.86
N VAL A 253 33.72 8.56 10.04
CA VAL A 253 33.27 9.16 11.29
C VAL A 253 32.88 8.05 12.25
N THR A 254 33.56 8.00 13.42
CA THR A 254 33.30 7.00 14.46
C THR A 254 32.12 7.43 15.34
N ASP A 255 31.49 6.48 16.03
CA ASP A 255 30.45 6.80 17.02
C ASP A 255 31.08 7.44 18.27
N TRP A 256 31.29 8.76 18.23
CA TRP A 256 31.87 9.57 19.30
C TRP A 256 31.03 9.56 20.59
N LYS A 257 29.73 9.21 20.51
CA LYS A 257 28.83 9.19 21.66
C LYS A 257 29.06 8.00 22.55
N SER A 258 29.57 6.90 22.00
CA SER A 258 29.92 5.70 22.75
C SER A 258 31.26 5.83 23.47
N LEU A 259 32.20 6.64 22.94
CA LEU A 259 33.57 6.77 23.43
C LEU A 259 33.74 7.78 24.57
N SER A 260 32.87 8.77 24.70
CA SER A 260 32.97 9.82 25.70
C SER A 260 31.62 10.26 26.22
N LYS A 261 31.30 9.96 27.49
CA LYS A 261 30.05 10.33 28.15
C LYS A 261 29.75 11.85 28.22
N ASN A 262 30.72 12.71 27.96
CA ASN A 262 30.65 14.16 28.16
C ASN A 262 30.96 14.98 26.90
N SER A 263 31.16 14.40 25.72
CA SER A 263 31.50 15.20 24.56
C SER A 263 30.22 15.70 23.85
N GLU A 264 29.96 16.98 23.93
CA GLU A 264 28.99 17.71 23.12
C GLU A 264 29.45 17.90 21.66
N LEU A 265 30.37 17.05 21.17
CA LEU A 265 30.89 17.11 19.82
C LEU A 265 29.74 16.94 18.82
N LYS A 266 29.74 17.80 17.81
CA LYS A 266 28.82 17.75 16.70
C LYS A 266 29.60 17.72 15.38
N PRO A 267 30.16 16.56 14.99
CA PRO A 267 30.94 16.43 13.77
C PRO A 267 30.19 16.99 12.58
N ARG A 268 30.82 17.95 11.89
CA ARG A 268 30.22 18.63 10.74
C ARG A 268 31.27 19.15 9.78
N ILE A 269 30.90 19.26 8.53
CA ILE A 269 31.63 19.98 7.49
C ILE A 269 31.02 21.35 7.33
N THR A 270 31.81 22.39 7.30
CA THR A 270 31.38 23.75 6.99
C THR A 270 32.08 24.22 5.72
N LEU A 271 31.38 24.98 4.91
CA LEU A 271 31.94 25.62 3.72
C LEU A 271 32.25 27.08 4.05
N ARG A 272 33.49 27.49 3.79
CA ARG A 272 33.97 28.84 4.02
C ARG A 272 34.36 29.53 2.72
N ASP A 273 34.27 30.84 2.71
CA ASP A 273 34.77 31.68 1.63
C ASP A 273 36.30 31.92 1.81
N ASP A 274 36.93 32.46 0.79
CA ASP A 274 38.37 32.84 0.83
C ASP A 274 38.70 33.80 1.99
N LYS A 275 37.71 34.46 2.61
CA LYS A 275 37.82 35.31 3.80
C LYS A 275 37.67 34.58 5.14
N GLY A 276 37.38 33.26 5.13
CA GLY A 276 37.17 32.44 6.32
C GLY A 276 35.77 32.52 6.95
N GLU A 277 34.82 33.26 6.35
CA GLU A 277 33.42 33.29 6.78
C GLU A 277 32.62 32.09 6.25
N ILE A 278 31.62 31.62 7.04
CA ILE A 278 30.76 30.51 6.62
C ILE A 278 29.81 31.01 5.54
N ILE A 279 29.81 30.33 4.40
CA ILE A 279 28.92 30.65 3.26
C ILE A 279 27.48 30.32 3.62
N LYS A 280 26.54 31.14 3.18
CA LYS A 280 25.10 30.88 3.32
C LYS A 280 24.60 30.10 2.12
N LYS A 281 23.73 29.11 2.38
CA LYS A 281 23.00 28.36 1.36
C LYS A 281 21.94 29.25 0.69
N ALA A 282 21.34 28.76 -0.40
CA ALA A 282 20.24 29.44 -1.07
C ALA A 282 19.03 29.73 -0.14
N ASP A 283 18.83 28.89 0.89
CA ASP A 283 17.79 29.04 1.92
C ASP A 283 18.12 30.05 3.02
N GLY A 284 19.25 30.77 2.90
CA GLY A 284 19.71 31.75 3.92
C GLY A 284 20.39 31.12 5.14
N ASN A 285 20.39 29.82 5.28
CA ASN A 285 21.06 29.10 6.35
C ASN A 285 22.57 28.96 6.08
N GLU A 286 23.38 28.84 7.14
CA GLU A 286 24.81 28.60 7.01
C GLU A 286 25.07 27.21 6.39
N ALA A 287 26.06 27.11 5.50
CA ALA A 287 26.46 25.85 4.84
C ALA A 287 27.18 24.92 5.84
N ARG A 288 26.38 24.32 6.74
CA ARG A 288 26.82 23.35 7.74
C ARG A 288 26.20 22.00 7.42
N TYR A 289 27.06 20.98 7.24
CA TYR A 289 26.66 19.60 6.93
C TYR A 289 27.02 18.72 8.13
N TYR A 290 26.03 18.34 8.92
CA TYR A 290 26.22 17.44 10.07
C TYR A 290 26.43 16.02 9.58
N LEU A 291 27.41 15.35 10.18
CA LEU A 291 27.80 13.99 9.84
C LEU A 291 27.23 13.00 10.87
N VAL A 292 26.87 11.84 10.39
CA VAL A 292 26.35 10.71 11.19
C VAL A 292 27.48 9.71 11.37
N PRO A 293 27.50 8.87 12.42
CA PRO A 293 28.45 7.75 12.54
C PRO A 293 28.48 6.91 11.26
N ASP A 294 29.59 6.30 10.97
CA ASP A 294 29.90 5.49 9.78
C ASP A 294 29.92 6.26 8.43
N THR A 295 29.82 7.59 8.46
CA THR A 295 29.94 8.41 7.25
C THR A 295 31.38 8.43 6.75
N ILE A 296 31.60 8.07 5.48
CA ILE A 296 32.90 8.08 4.80
C ILE A 296 33.11 9.46 4.18
N LEU A 297 34.21 10.14 4.54
CA LEU A 297 34.53 11.44 3.98
C LEU A 297 35.15 11.30 2.59
N SER A 298 34.69 12.09 1.63
CA SER A 298 35.18 12.09 0.25
C SER A 298 36.10 13.29 -0.06
N VAL A 299 36.16 14.27 0.82
CA VAL A 299 36.93 15.51 0.67
C VAL A 299 37.94 15.68 1.81
N LYS A 300 39.01 16.45 1.58
CA LYS A 300 40.00 16.77 2.57
C LYS A 300 39.74 18.15 3.18
N ASP A 301 40.23 18.36 4.40
CA ASP A 301 40.19 19.68 5.04
C ASP A 301 40.97 20.72 4.21
N GLY A 302 40.47 21.92 4.05
CA GLY A 302 41.04 22.96 3.21
C GLY A 302 40.84 22.78 1.68
N GLN A 303 40.18 21.71 1.22
CA GLN A 303 39.95 21.48 -0.20
C GLN A 303 38.90 22.44 -0.76
N LYS A 304 39.19 23.05 -1.91
CA LYS A 304 38.21 23.88 -2.65
C LYS A 304 37.30 22.98 -3.44
N ILE A 305 35.98 23.14 -3.26
CA ILE A 305 34.94 22.34 -3.90
C ILE A 305 33.94 23.23 -4.63
N SER A 306 33.28 22.67 -5.62
CA SER A 306 32.18 23.30 -6.37
C SER A 306 30.83 22.79 -5.88
N ALA A 307 29.78 23.56 -6.12
CA ALA A 307 28.42 23.10 -5.90
C ALA A 307 28.18 21.79 -6.70
N GLY A 308 27.49 20.82 -6.09
CA GLY A 308 27.26 19.51 -6.69
C GLY A 308 28.34 18.46 -6.42
N ASP A 309 29.47 18.81 -5.78
CA ASP A 309 30.47 17.83 -5.40
C ASP A 309 30.06 17.04 -4.14
N VAL A 310 30.45 15.76 -4.07
CA VAL A 310 30.14 14.89 -2.94
C VAL A 310 31.11 15.16 -1.80
N LEU A 311 30.60 15.61 -0.66
CA LEU A 311 31.35 15.85 0.56
C LEU A 311 31.66 14.59 1.33
N ALA A 312 30.64 13.76 1.47
CA ALA A 312 30.70 12.53 2.24
C ALA A 312 29.72 11.50 1.69
N ARG A 313 29.93 10.24 2.00
CA ARG A 313 29.05 9.13 1.63
C ARG A 313 28.63 8.39 2.88
N LEU A 314 27.32 8.30 3.10
CA LEU A 314 26.77 7.47 4.15
C LEU A 314 26.49 6.09 3.55
N PRO A 315 27.16 5.00 4.01
CA PRO A 315 26.80 3.67 3.60
C PRO A 315 25.33 3.45 3.92
N LYS A 316 24.51 3.13 2.91
CA LYS A 316 23.22 2.56 3.19
C LYS A 316 23.51 1.27 3.93
N GLU A 317 22.99 1.10 5.14
CA GLU A 317 22.98 -0.21 5.77
C GLU A 317 22.34 -1.16 4.76
N THR A 318 23.21 -1.77 3.93
CA THR A 318 22.79 -2.87 3.10
C THR A 318 22.24 -3.89 4.06
N SER A 319 21.10 -4.40 3.76
CA SER A 319 20.21 -5.26 4.50
C SER A 319 20.83 -6.48 5.23
N LYS A 320 22.12 -6.45 5.59
CA LYS A 320 22.74 -7.41 6.50
C LYS A 320 22.13 -7.38 7.90
N THR A 321 21.42 -6.30 8.23
CA THR A 321 20.74 -6.11 9.52
C THR A 321 19.29 -5.61 9.36
N LYS A 322 18.77 -5.44 8.15
CA LYS A 322 17.35 -5.62 8.03
C LYS A 322 17.15 -7.09 8.35
N ASP A 323 16.83 -7.35 9.61
CA ASP A 323 16.15 -8.56 10.05
C ASP A 323 14.77 -8.54 9.37
N ILE A 324 14.85 -8.62 8.03
CA ILE A 324 13.70 -8.88 7.20
C ILE A 324 13.46 -10.33 7.52
N THR A 325 12.56 -10.54 8.46
CA THR A 325 11.91 -11.82 8.60
C THR A 325 11.36 -12.14 7.22
N GLY A 326 12.20 -12.70 6.37
CA GLY A 326 11.84 -13.05 5.00
C GLY A 326 10.98 -14.30 5.01
N GLY A 327 10.32 -14.56 3.89
CA GLY A 327 9.53 -15.76 3.73
C GLY A 327 8.21 -15.74 4.51
N LEU A 328 7.76 -16.91 4.96
CA LEU A 328 6.46 -17.11 5.62
C LEU A 328 6.24 -16.24 6.88
N PRO A 329 7.23 -16.01 7.77
CA PRO A 329 7.07 -15.10 8.90
C PRO A 329 6.66 -13.69 8.51
N ARG A 330 7.19 -13.15 7.40
CA ARG A 330 6.81 -11.82 6.89
C ARG A 330 5.36 -11.78 6.42
N VAL A 331 4.92 -12.82 5.72
CA VAL A 331 3.52 -12.94 5.28
C VAL A 331 2.58 -13.00 6.50
N ALA A 332 2.95 -13.77 7.54
CA ALA A 332 2.19 -13.84 8.77
C ALA A 332 2.13 -12.49 9.50
N GLU A 333 3.23 -11.74 9.58
CA GLU A 333 3.25 -10.38 10.14
C GLU A 333 2.32 -9.41 9.39
N LEU A 334 2.32 -9.47 8.06
CA LEU A 334 1.45 -8.65 7.22
C LEU A 334 -0.02 -8.98 7.49
N PHE A 335 -0.42 -10.25 7.41
CA PHE A 335 -1.82 -10.64 7.65
C PHE A 335 -2.27 -10.44 9.11
N GLU A 336 -1.37 -10.44 10.09
CA GLU A 336 -1.68 -10.04 11.46
C GLU A 336 -1.66 -8.51 11.67
N ALA A 337 -1.38 -7.75 10.62
CA ALA A 337 -1.29 -6.29 10.66
C ALA A 337 -0.40 -5.78 11.81
N ARG A 338 0.74 -6.45 12.05
CA ARG A 338 1.67 -6.07 13.13
C ARG A 338 2.38 -4.77 12.78
N ARG A 339 2.56 -3.92 13.78
CA ARG A 339 3.39 -2.72 13.60
C ARG A 339 4.85 -3.12 13.55
N PRO A 340 5.60 -2.69 12.52
CA PRO A 340 7.04 -2.96 12.44
C PRO A 340 7.78 -2.24 13.58
N LYS A 341 8.90 -2.83 14.04
CA LYS A 341 9.75 -2.27 15.11
C LYS A 341 10.32 -0.90 14.70
N ASP A 342 10.79 -0.81 13.45
CA ASP A 342 11.28 0.42 12.82
C ASP A 342 10.25 0.96 11.85
N SER A 343 9.18 1.56 12.41
CA SER A 343 8.12 2.12 11.59
C SER A 343 8.55 3.43 10.94
N ALA A 344 8.27 3.55 9.64
CA ALA A 344 8.32 4.82 8.93
C ALA A 344 7.28 5.78 9.50
N ILE A 345 7.57 7.07 9.49
CA ILE A 345 6.60 8.12 9.80
C ILE A 345 6.13 8.71 8.48
N ILE A 346 4.83 8.76 8.30
CA ILE A 346 4.17 9.25 7.08
C ILE A 346 3.58 10.63 7.36
N ALA A 347 3.68 11.56 6.41
CA ALA A 347 3.08 12.87 6.51
C ALA A 347 1.54 12.79 6.42
N GLU A 348 0.85 13.38 7.40
CA GLU A 348 -0.62 13.40 7.47
C GLU A 348 -1.23 14.48 6.56
N ASN A 349 -0.54 15.62 6.41
CA ASN A 349 -1.02 16.78 5.66
C ASN A 349 0.04 17.26 4.67
N ASP A 350 -0.42 17.95 3.63
CA ASP A 350 0.46 18.72 2.73
C ASP A 350 0.97 19.97 3.47
N GLY A 351 2.26 20.28 3.35
CA GLY A 351 2.77 21.47 4.01
C GLY A 351 4.27 21.71 3.84
N VAL A 352 4.78 22.62 4.64
CA VAL A 352 6.21 22.96 4.71
C VAL A 352 6.78 22.43 6.02
N ILE A 353 7.96 21.86 5.95
CA ILE A 353 8.64 21.26 7.10
C ILE A 353 9.38 22.32 7.90
N GLU A 354 9.16 22.35 9.20
CA GLU A 354 9.88 23.14 10.18
C GLU A 354 10.49 22.25 11.27
N PHE A 355 11.78 22.45 11.55
CA PHE A 355 12.44 21.79 12.65
C PHE A 355 12.27 22.60 13.93
N GLY A 356 11.59 22.01 14.91
CA GLY A 356 11.40 22.59 16.22
C GLY A 356 12.52 22.23 17.21
N LYS A 357 12.38 22.76 18.43
CA LYS A 357 13.32 22.45 19.55
C LYS A 357 13.22 20.97 19.97
N GLU A 358 14.32 20.43 20.43
CA GLU A 358 14.35 19.08 21.00
C GLU A 358 13.48 18.98 22.26
N VAL A 359 12.63 17.96 22.33
CA VAL A 359 11.77 17.67 23.48
C VAL A 359 12.03 16.26 23.97
N ARG A 360 12.47 16.10 25.21
CA ARG A 360 12.75 14.81 25.87
C ARG A 360 13.65 13.89 25.05
N GLY A 361 14.72 14.43 24.42
CA GLY A 361 15.66 13.65 23.64
C GLY A 361 15.15 13.24 22.24
N LYS A 362 14.01 13.77 21.81
CA LYS A 362 13.45 13.60 20.47
C LYS A 362 13.45 14.94 19.74
N GLN A 363 13.72 14.92 18.45
CA GLN A 363 13.62 16.11 17.60
C GLN A 363 12.16 16.32 17.22
N LYS A 364 11.63 17.53 17.48
CA LYS A 364 10.30 17.91 17.04
C LYS A 364 10.36 18.37 15.58
N ILE A 365 9.53 17.80 14.73
CA ILE A 365 9.31 18.25 13.36
C ILE A 365 7.85 18.65 13.24
N SER A 366 7.61 19.84 12.72
CA SER A 366 6.26 20.34 12.46
C SER A 366 6.05 20.46 10.96
N ILE A 367 4.92 20.00 10.47
CA ILE A 367 4.46 20.26 9.10
C ILE A 367 3.39 21.31 9.20
N VAL A 368 3.64 22.46 8.59
CA VAL A 368 2.70 23.58 8.55
C VAL A 368 1.98 23.54 7.21
N ALA A 369 0.67 23.25 7.27
CA ALA A 369 -0.18 23.24 6.10
C ALA A 369 -0.55 24.66 5.67
N SER A 370 -0.95 24.85 4.42
CA SER A 370 -1.41 26.14 3.89
C SER A 370 -2.60 26.73 4.66
N ASN A 371 -3.34 25.90 5.38
CA ASN A 371 -4.49 26.28 6.21
C ASN A 371 -4.10 26.79 7.60
N GLY A 372 -2.80 26.81 7.95
CA GLY A 372 -2.31 27.14 9.29
C GLY A 372 -2.37 26.00 10.29
N GLU A 373 -2.88 24.83 9.93
CA GLU A 373 -2.83 23.64 10.79
C GLU A 373 -1.40 23.09 10.83
N SER A 374 -0.91 22.75 12.01
CA SER A 374 0.42 22.18 12.21
C SER A 374 0.35 20.77 12.77
N SER A 375 0.89 19.80 12.03
CA SER A 375 1.07 18.43 12.50
C SER A 375 2.47 18.28 13.10
N ASN A 376 2.55 17.79 14.35
CA ASN A 376 3.80 17.70 15.09
C ASN A 376 4.26 16.24 15.23
N TYR A 377 5.48 15.96 14.83
CA TYR A 377 6.10 14.64 14.89
C TYR A 377 7.31 14.67 15.82
N LEU A 378 7.47 13.63 16.64
CA LEU A 378 8.60 13.47 17.55
C LEU A 378 9.49 12.33 17.06
N ILE A 379 10.62 12.67 16.45
CA ILE A 379 11.56 11.72 15.88
C ILE A 379 12.68 11.41 16.87
N PRO A 380 13.00 10.13 17.14
CA PRO A 380 14.12 9.74 17.99
C PRO A 380 15.47 10.25 17.45
N LYS A 381 16.39 10.63 18.33
CA LYS A 381 17.76 10.98 17.92
C LYS A 381 18.43 9.80 17.23
N GLY A 382 19.11 10.08 16.11
CA GLY A 382 19.86 9.08 15.34
C GLY A 382 19.11 8.50 14.14
N LYS A 383 17.82 8.79 13.99
CA LYS A 383 17.11 8.46 12.74
C LYS A 383 17.32 9.57 11.71
N HIS A 384 17.55 9.16 10.45
CA HIS A 384 17.74 10.10 9.35
C HIS A 384 16.38 10.60 8.85
N VAL A 385 16.25 11.91 8.74
CA VAL A 385 15.08 12.58 8.20
C VAL A 385 15.29 12.86 6.72
N ASN A 386 14.31 12.50 5.91
CA ASN A 386 14.44 12.55 4.45
C ASN A 386 14.27 13.95 3.85
N PHE A 387 13.98 14.96 4.65
CA PHE A 387 13.68 16.32 4.20
C PHE A 387 14.52 17.35 4.95
N ASN A 388 14.73 18.50 4.29
CA ASN A 388 15.37 19.66 4.87
C ASN A 388 14.34 20.67 5.40
N GLN A 389 14.80 21.59 6.23
CA GLN A 389 13.96 22.68 6.73
C GLN A 389 13.47 23.56 5.57
N GLY A 390 12.17 23.88 5.54
CA GLY A 390 11.56 24.70 4.50
C GLY A 390 11.13 23.92 3.24
N GLU A 391 11.37 22.62 3.17
CA GLU A 391 10.97 21.80 2.02
C GLU A 391 9.47 21.47 2.07
N LYS A 392 8.83 21.44 0.89
CA LYS A 392 7.42 21.08 0.76
C LYS A 392 7.26 19.57 0.73
N ILE A 393 6.35 19.07 1.54
CA ILE A 393 5.97 17.67 1.60
C ILE A 393 4.50 17.49 1.22
N LYS A 394 4.19 16.37 0.59
CA LYS A 394 2.82 15.97 0.28
C LYS A 394 2.34 14.91 1.26
N LYS A 395 1.03 14.88 1.47
CA LYS A 395 0.36 13.83 2.25
C LYS A 395 0.74 12.44 1.73
N GLY A 396 1.17 11.57 2.63
CA GLY A 396 1.57 10.21 2.29
C GLY A 396 3.07 10.03 1.99
N GLU A 397 3.87 11.09 2.00
CA GLU A 397 5.33 10.98 1.85
C GLU A 397 6.00 10.58 3.18
N TYR A 398 7.10 9.84 3.07
CA TYR A 398 7.81 9.30 4.23
C TYR A 398 8.77 10.33 4.82
N LEU A 399 8.50 10.80 6.04
CA LEU A 399 9.41 11.67 6.80
C LEU A 399 10.66 10.92 7.25
N LEU A 400 10.50 9.66 7.55
CA LEU A 400 11.54 8.78 8.07
C LEU A 400 11.57 7.48 7.27
N ASP A 401 12.77 7.01 6.92
CA ASP A 401 12.93 5.71 6.27
C ASP A 401 12.56 4.57 7.23
N GLY A 402 11.92 3.55 6.70
CA GLY A 402 11.46 2.39 7.44
C GLY A 402 10.29 1.70 6.76
N SER A 403 9.81 0.61 7.35
CA SER A 403 8.61 -0.07 6.88
C SER A 403 7.37 0.69 7.36
N PRO A 404 6.44 1.09 6.50
CA PRO A 404 5.24 1.78 6.92
C PRO A 404 4.34 0.87 7.76
N ALA A 405 3.71 1.43 8.79
CA ALA A 405 2.72 0.70 9.55
C ALA A 405 1.40 0.63 8.75
N PRO A 406 0.82 -0.57 8.54
CA PRO A 406 -0.42 -0.71 7.74
C PRO A 406 -1.57 0.15 8.25
N HIS A 407 -1.69 0.33 9.58
CA HIS A 407 -2.71 1.18 10.19
C HIS A 407 -2.57 2.66 9.81
N ASP A 408 -1.33 3.16 9.71
CA ASP A 408 -1.08 4.55 9.35
C ASP A 408 -1.34 4.76 7.85
N ILE A 409 -1.04 3.78 7.00
CA ILE A 409 -1.42 3.80 5.57
C ILE A 409 -2.95 3.89 5.44
N LEU A 410 -3.71 3.07 6.18
CA LEU A 410 -5.17 3.10 6.13
C LEU A 410 -5.72 4.46 6.52
N ARG A 411 -5.22 5.02 7.63
CA ARG A 411 -5.70 6.30 8.17
C ARG A 411 -5.37 7.49 7.27
N ILE A 412 -4.16 7.51 6.68
CA ILE A 412 -3.67 8.65 5.92
C ILE A 412 -4.02 8.55 4.44
N LEU A 413 -3.77 7.40 3.82
CA LEU A 413 -3.87 7.20 2.37
C LEU A 413 -5.15 6.47 1.93
N GLY A 414 -5.84 5.83 2.88
CA GLY A 414 -7.09 5.12 2.60
C GLY A 414 -6.93 3.65 2.22
N VAL A 415 -8.08 3.04 1.84
CA VAL A 415 -8.18 1.58 1.61
C VAL A 415 -7.42 1.14 0.37
N GLU A 416 -7.46 1.93 -0.70
CA GLU A 416 -6.85 1.58 -2.00
C GLU A 416 -5.34 1.44 -1.88
N LYS A 417 -4.68 2.43 -1.30
CA LYS A 417 -3.22 2.41 -1.09
C LYS A 417 -2.78 1.36 -0.07
N LEU A 418 -3.61 1.08 0.93
CA LEU A 418 -3.38 -0.04 1.84
C LEU A 418 -3.40 -1.37 1.09
N THR A 419 -4.40 -1.58 0.23
CA THR A 419 -4.53 -2.82 -0.55
C THR A 419 -3.35 -3.00 -1.50
N GLU A 420 -2.97 -1.95 -2.23
CA GLU A 420 -1.80 -1.94 -3.10
C GLU A 420 -0.53 -2.33 -2.33
N TYR A 421 -0.33 -1.74 -1.15
CA TYR A 421 0.78 -2.09 -0.26
C TYR A 421 0.76 -3.57 0.14
N PHE A 422 -0.39 -4.09 0.60
CA PHE A 422 -0.51 -5.49 1.00
C PHE A 422 -0.24 -6.45 -0.16
N VAL A 423 -0.85 -6.19 -1.32
CA VAL A 423 -0.67 -7.02 -2.50
C VAL A 423 0.79 -7.03 -2.93
N SER A 424 1.42 -5.85 -3.00
CA SER A 424 2.83 -5.71 -3.38
C SER A 424 3.78 -6.47 -2.43
N GLU A 425 3.66 -6.23 -1.12
CA GLU A 425 4.53 -6.85 -0.11
C GLU A 425 4.36 -8.39 -0.05
N VAL A 426 3.12 -8.88 -0.11
CA VAL A 426 2.85 -10.33 -0.11
C VAL A 426 3.35 -10.97 -1.39
N GLN A 427 3.07 -10.36 -2.54
CA GLN A 427 3.51 -10.86 -3.84
C GLN A 427 5.04 -10.89 -3.96
N GLU A 428 5.74 -9.89 -3.42
CA GLU A 428 7.20 -9.87 -3.40
C GLU A 428 7.77 -11.12 -2.73
N VAL A 429 7.23 -11.49 -1.56
CA VAL A 429 7.67 -12.69 -0.83
C VAL A 429 7.45 -13.96 -1.66
N TYR A 430 6.29 -14.12 -2.29
CA TYR A 430 5.99 -15.31 -3.09
C TYR A 430 6.76 -15.34 -4.41
N ARG A 431 6.91 -14.21 -5.09
CA ARG A 431 7.68 -14.12 -6.35
C ARG A 431 9.16 -14.43 -6.16
N LEU A 432 9.76 -13.99 -5.05
CA LEU A 432 11.14 -14.35 -4.70
C LEU A 432 11.35 -15.85 -4.58
N GLN A 433 10.30 -16.60 -4.28
CA GLN A 433 10.32 -18.07 -4.22
C GLN A 433 9.85 -18.75 -5.51
N GLY A 434 9.55 -17.97 -6.55
CA GLY A 434 9.05 -18.46 -7.83
C GLY A 434 7.61 -18.95 -7.82
N VAL A 435 6.83 -18.58 -6.79
CA VAL A 435 5.42 -18.92 -6.64
C VAL A 435 4.55 -17.79 -7.20
N VAL A 436 3.60 -18.13 -8.05
CA VAL A 436 2.65 -17.17 -8.63
C VAL A 436 1.28 -17.34 -7.97
N ILE A 437 0.79 -16.31 -7.30
CA ILE A 437 -0.54 -16.26 -6.69
C ILE A 437 -1.32 -15.12 -7.35
N ASN A 438 -2.61 -15.32 -7.62
CA ASN A 438 -3.44 -14.25 -8.18
C ASN A 438 -3.81 -13.24 -7.08
N ASP A 439 -3.74 -11.95 -7.41
CA ASP A 439 -3.97 -10.83 -6.49
C ASP A 439 -5.35 -10.86 -5.83
N LYS A 440 -6.39 -11.35 -6.54
CA LYS A 440 -7.75 -11.47 -6.00
C LYS A 440 -7.83 -12.31 -4.72
N HIS A 441 -6.93 -13.28 -4.53
CA HIS A 441 -6.88 -14.09 -3.31
C HIS A 441 -6.42 -13.26 -2.12
N ILE A 442 -5.39 -12.44 -2.33
CA ILE A 442 -4.87 -11.52 -1.30
C ILE A 442 -5.94 -10.45 -1.00
N GLU A 443 -6.55 -9.87 -2.02
CA GLU A 443 -7.63 -8.89 -1.88
C GLU A 443 -8.83 -9.43 -1.10
N THR A 444 -9.20 -10.70 -1.32
CA THR A 444 -10.29 -11.34 -0.59
C THR A 444 -10.00 -11.40 0.91
N ILE A 445 -8.77 -11.72 1.30
CA ILE A 445 -8.36 -11.72 2.71
C ILE A 445 -8.31 -10.30 3.28
N VAL A 446 -7.72 -9.35 2.56
CA VAL A 446 -7.65 -7.94 2.99
C VAL A 446 -9.07 -7.35 3.16
N ARG A 447 -10.01 -7.66 2.27
CA ARG A 447 -11.40 -7.28 2.43
C ARG A 447 -12.00 -7.77 3.75
N GLN A 448 -11.69 -9.00 4.15
CA GLN A 448 -12.15 -9.55 5.42
C GLN A 448 -11.49 -8.86 6.63
N MET A 449 -10.22 -8.45 6.52
CA MET A 449 -9.51 -7.68 7.54
C MET A 449 -10.08 -6.27 7.72
N LEU A 450 -10.69 -5.69 6.67
CA LEU A 450 -11.30 -4.35 6.64
C LEU A 450 -12.82 -4.36 6.85
N LYS A 451 -13.39 -5.48 7.26
CA LYS A 451 -14.83 -5.66 7.43
C LYS A 451 -15.41 -4.84 8.57
N ARG A 452 -14.61 -4.51 9.59
CA ARG A 452 -15.02 -3.81 10.79
C ARG A 452 -14.74 -2.31 10.73
N VAL A 453 -15.60 -1.55 11.40
CA VAL A 453 -15.49 -0.10 11.53
C VAL A 453 -15.64 0.30 12.99
N GLU A 454 -14.99 1.38 13.38
CA GLU A 454 -15.09 2.00 14.71
C GLU A 454 -15.93 3.27 14.62
N VAL A 455 -16.89 3.40 15.49
CA VAL A 455 -17.78 4.56 15.53
C VAL A 455 -17.04 5.75 16.16
N THR A 456 -16.84 6.81 15.37
CA THR A 456 -16.21 8.06 15.84
C THR A 456 -17.26 9.03 16.41
N ASN A 457 -18.42 9.12 15.79
CA ASN A 457 -19.53 9.94 16.25
C ASN A 457 -20.85 9.18 16.03
N PRO A 458 -21.58 8.84 17.08
CA PRO A 458 -22.82 8.05 16.96
C PRO A 458 -23.97 8.82 16.31
N GLY A 459 -23.90 10.16 16.17
CA GLY A 459 -25.03 10.94 15.67
C GLY A 459 -26.25 10.79 16.55
N GLU A 460 -27.40 10.43 15.94
CA GLU A 460 -28.67 10.14 16.63
C GLU A 460 -28.97 8.63 16.71
N SER A 461 -27.93 7.79 16.61
CA SER A 461 -28.04 6.33 16.76
C SER A 461 -27.83 5.89 18.21
N ASP A 462 -28.24 4.67 18.54
CA ASP A 462 -28.02 4.03 19.85
C ASP A 462 -26.60 3.45 20.01
N LEU A 463 -25.66 3.81 19.11
CA LEU A 463 -24.31 3.30 19.11
C LEU A 463 -23.41 4.04 20.10
N LEU A 464 -22.38 3.36 20.60
CA LEU A 464 -21.40 3.97 21.51
C LEU A 464 -20.16 4.45 20.74
N ILE A 465 -19.54 5.54 21.22
CA ILE A 465 -18.25 6.02 20.67
C ILE A 465 -17.19 4.96 20.96
N GLY A 466 -16.39 4.61 19.92
CA GLY A 466 -15.36 3.58 20.00
C GLY A 466 -15.89 2.14 19.87
N GLU A 467 -17.18 1.96 19.60
CA GLU A 467 -17.74 0.64 19.36
C GLU A 467 -17.30 0.12 17.97
N VAL A 468 -16.88 -1.14 17.94
CA VAL A 468 -16.42 -1.80 16.70
C VAL A 468 -17.54 -2.69 16.15
N ILE A 469 -18.10 -2.27 15.02
CA ILE A 469 -19.27 -2.90 14.39
C ILE A 469 -18.93 -3.36 12.97
N ASP A 470 -19.74 -4.23 12.41
CA ASP A 470 -19.65 -4.63 11.01
C ASP A 470 -20.06 -3.46 10.09
N LEU A 471 -19.29 -3.20 9.05
CA LEU A 471 -19.55 -2.14 8.07
C LEU A 471 -20.98 -2.22 7.47
N LEU A 472 -21.48 -3.43 7.29
CA LEU A 472 -22.81 -3.65 6.74
C LEU A 472 -23.92 -3.26 7.72
N ASP A 473 -23.72 -3.54 9.00
CA ASP A 473 -24.71 -3.25 10.03
C ASP A 473 -24.81 -1.74 10.27
N ILE A 474 -23.66 -1.03 10.31
CA ILE A 474 -23.69 0.44 10.46
C ILE A 474 -24.29 1.13 9.22
N ASN A 475 -24.06 0.61 8.01
CA ASN A 475 -24.68 1.16 6.82
C ASN A 475 -26.21 0.97 6.84
N ARG A 476 -26.70 -0.18 7.31
CA ARG A 476 -28.17 -0.39 7.49
C ARG A 476 -28.74 0.59 8.51
N ILE A 477 -28.09 0.74 9.68
CA ILE A 477 -28.51 1.70 10.70
C ILE A 477 -28.53 3.12 10.12
N ASN A 478 -27.50 3.50 9.38
CA ASN A 478 -27.43 4.82 8.75
C ASN A 478 -28.50 5.03 7.69
N ASP A 479 -28.84 4.00 6.90
CA ASP A 479 -29.90 4.08 5.90
C ASP A 479 -31.28 4.23 6.57
N ASP A 480 -31.53 3.56 7.68
CA ASP A 480 -32.76 3.69 8.43
C ASP A 480 -32.85 5.07 9.10
N LEU A 481 -31.75 5.59 9.70
CA LEU A 481 -31.70 6.96 10.22
C LEU A 481 -31.94 8.01 9.13
N ARG A 482 -31.39 7.81 7.92
CA ARG A 482 -31.63 8.72 6.79
C ARG A 482 -33.10 8.74 6.36
N LYS A 483 -33.78 7.58 6.36
CA LYS A 483 -35.25 7.49 6.09
C LYS A 483 -36.03 8.29 7.12
N GLU A 484 -35.60 8.26 8.39
CA GLU A 484 -36.19 9.01 9.50
C GLU A 484 -35.73 10.49 9.55
N LYS A 485 -34.87 10.95 8.60
CA LYS A 485 -34.27 12.30 8.56
C LYS A 485 -33.44 12.65 9.80
N LYS A 486 -32.88 11.65 10.48
CA LYS A 486 -31.96 11.78 11.59
C LYS A 486 -30.50 11.86 11.12
N LYS A 487 -29.61 12.37 11.96
CA LYS A 487 -28.17 12.46 11.67
C LYS A 487 -27.54 11.06 11.69
N PRO A 488 -26.89 10.63 10.59
CA PRO A 488 -26.23 9.32 10.52
C PRO A 488 -25.00 9.27 11.42
N ALA A 489 -24.64 8.07 11.86
CA ALA A 489 -23.40 7.80 12.59
C ALA A 489 -22.19 7.93 11.65
N GLN A 490 -21.11 8.55 12.17
CA GLN A 490 -19.80 8.64 11.50
C GLN A 490 -18.89 7.52 12.02
N PHE A 491 -18.12 6.95 11.12
CA PHE A 491 -17.24 5.83 11.44
C PHE A 491 -15.95 5.87 10.62
N GLU A 492 -14.92 5.22 11.15
CA GLU A 492 -13.65 4.98 10.45
C GLU A 492 -13.42 3.49 10.26
N ARG A 493 -12.78 3.10 9.16
CA ARG A 493 -12.42 1.70 8.93
C ARG A 493 -11.25 1.30 9.80
N VAL A 494 -11.36 0.12 10.42
CA VAL A 494 -10.32 -0.45 11.26
C VAL A 494 -9.69 -1.64 10.57
N LEU A 495 -8.37 -1.68 10.53
CA LEU A 495 -7.63 -2.84 10.03
C LEU A 495 -7.44 -3.82 11.20
N LEU A 496 -8.01 -5.01 11.06
CA LEU A 496 -7.84 -6.10 12.01
C LEU A 496 -6.92 -7.16 11.43
N GLY A 497 -5.99 -7.68 12.23
CA GLY A 497 -5.27 -8.90 11.87
C GLY A 497 -6.24 -10.08 11.72
N ILE A 498 -5.89 -11.09 10.92
CA ILE A 498 -6.77 -12.24 10.63
C ILE A 498 -7.22 -12.97 11.89
N THR A 499 -6.36 -13.09 12.91
CA THR A 499 -6.71 -13.71 14.19
C THR A 499 -7.81 -12.92 14.90
N LYS A 500 -7.66 -11.59 15.02
CA LYS A 500 -8.69 -10.73 15.64
C LYS A 500 -9.98 -10.73 14.81
N ALA A 501 -9.88 -10.65 13.50
CA ALA A 501 -11.03 -10.69 12.59
C ALA A 501 -11.81 -12.01 12.75
N SER A 502 -11.12 -13.14 12.95
CA SER A 502 -11.73 -14.44 13.15
C SER A 502 -12.43 -14.60 14.52
N LEU A 503 -11.91 -13.93 15.57
CA LEU A 503 -12.53 -13.94 16.90
C LEU A 503 -13.71 -12.96 17.02
N GLN A 504 -13.69 -11.87 16.27
CA GLN A 504 -14.73 -10.84 16.26
C GLN A 504 -15.81 -11.09 15.20
N THR A 505 -16.09 -12.33 14.86
CA THR A 505 -17.18 -12.69 13.93
C THR A 505 -18.54 -12.62 14.63
N ASN A 506 -19.61 -12.49 13.83
CA ASN A 506 -20.98 -12.51 14.35
C ASN A 506 -21.37 -13.90 14.88
N SER A 507 -20.74 -14.97 14.37
CA SER A 507 -20.92 -16.36 14.82
C SER A 507 -20.01 -16.66 16.01
N PHE A 508 -20.58 -16.85 17.18
CA PHE A 508 -19.82 -17.26 18.35
C PHE A 508 -19.36 -18.73 18.29
N ILE A 509 -20.07 -19.58 17.54
CA ILE A 509 -19.68 -20.99 17.31
C ILE A 509 -18.37 -21.03 16.51
N SER A 510 -18.29 -20.25 15.44
CA SER A 510 -17.09 -20.14 14.64
C SER A 510 -15.90 -19.58 15.42
N ALA A 511 -16.11 -18.53 16.21
CA ALA A 511 -15.07 -17.93 17.05
C ALA A 511 -14.58 -18.89 18.14
N ALA A 512 -15.49 -19.54 18.87
CA ALA A 512 -15.16 -20.50 19.93
C ALA A 512 -14.38 -21.72 19.42
N SER A 513 -14.62 -22.14 18.18
CA SER A 513 -13.89 -23.25 17.58
C SER A 513 -12.47 -22.90 17.12
N PHE A 514 -12.11 -21.61 17.12
CA PHE A 514 -10.79 -21.15 16.70
C PHE A 514 -9.83 -20.99 17.89
N GLN A 515 -10.12 -20.09 18.81
CA GLN A 515 -9.30 -19.81 20.00
C GLN A 515 -10.20 -19.25 21.14
N GLU A 516 -9.68 -19.25 22.36
CA GLU A 516 -10.34 -18.67 23.55
C GLU A 516 -11.76 -19.22 23.79
N THR A 517 -11.97 -20.52 23.64
CA THR A 517 -13.27 -21.18 23.67
C THR A 517 -14.11 -20.79 24.87
N THR A 518 -13.57 -20.88 26.08
CA THR A 518 -14.26 -20.56 27.32
C THR A 518 -14.71 -19.11 27.38
N ARG A 519 -13.83 -18.18 27.02
CA ARG A 519 -14.11 -16.73 27.04
C ARG A 519 -15.23 -16.37 26.06
N VAL A 520 -15.13 -16.89 24.82
CA VAL A 520 -16.12 -16.60 23.77
C VAL A 520 -17.50 -17.16 24.14
N LEU A 521 -17.55 -18.39 24.65
CA LEU A 521 -18.81 -19.03 25.04
C LEU A 521 -19.43 -18.33 26.25
N THR A 522 -18.63 -17.94 27.23
CA THR A 522 -19.10 -17.18 28.41
C THR A 522 -19.68 -15.83 27.99
N ASP A 523 -18.97 -15.06 27.16
CA ASP A 523 -19.46 -13.79 26.63
C ASP A 523 -20.76 -13.94 25.83
N ALA A 524 -20.83 -14.96 24.99
CA ALA A 524 -22.03 -15.24 24.20
C ALA A 524 -23.23 -15.61 25.08
N SER A 525 -23.00 -16.40 26.14
CA SER A 525 -24.03 -16.78 27.10
C SER A 525 -24.54 -15.59 27.91
N ILE A 526 -23.64 -14.75 28.44
CA ILE A 526 -24.00 -13.54 29.20
C ILE A 526 -24.82 -12.56 28.33
N LYS A 527 -24.43 -12.37 27.07
CA LYS A 527 -25.09 -11.47 26.13
C LYS A 527 -26.32 -12.07 25.45
N GLY A 528 -26.64 -13.34 25.71
CA GLY A 528 -27.74 -14.03 25.02
C GLY A 528 -27.62 -14.03 23.49
N LYS A 529 -26.41 -14.16 22.94
CA LYS A 529 -26.18 -14.11 21.48
C LYS A 529 -26.84 -15.28 20.78
N VAL A 530 -27.44 -14.99 19.63
CA VAL A 530 -28.03 -15.99 18.73
C VAL A 530 -27.16 -16.10 17.48
N ASP A 531 -26.71 -17.31 17.17
CA ASP A 531 -25.98 -17.60 15.94
C ASP A 531 -26.95 -17.89 14.80
N ARG A 532 -26.83 -17.18 13.70
CA ARG A 532 -27.71 -17.34 12.54
C ARG A 532 -27.26 -18.41 11.55
N LEU A 533 -26.12 -19.07 11.81
CA LEU A 533 -25.53 -20.11 10.96
C LEU A 533 -25.38 -19.68 9.49
N GLU A 534 -24.90 -18.47 9.27
CA GLU A 534 -24.76 -17.89 7.91
C GLU A 534 -23.42 -18.28 7.25
N GLY A 535 -22.39 -18.63 8.00
CA GLY A 535 -21.07 -18.98 7.49
C GLY A 535 -20.89 -20.48 7.23
N LEU A 536 -19.68 -20.84 6.81
CA LEU A 536 -19.35 -22.24 6.45
C LEU A 536 -19.06 -23.07 7.70
N LYS A 537 -18.20 -22.55 8.60
CA LYS A 537 -17.62 -23.30 9.72
C LYS A 537 -18.66 -23.72 10.75
N GLU A 538 -19.56 -22.82 11.13
CA GLU A 538 -20.64 -23.09 12.08
C GLU A 538 -21.61 -24.16 11.55
N ASN A 539 -21.93 -24.13 10.24
CA ASN A 539 -22.79 -25.16 9.65
C ASN A 539 -22.12 -26.54 9.64
N VAL A 540 -20.80 -26.60 9.39
CA VAL A 540 -20.03 -27.85 9.48
C VAL A 540 -20.05 -28.40 10.92
N ILE A 541 -19.84 -27.54 11.92
CA ILE A 541 -19.82 -27.94 13.33
C ILE A 541 -21.17 -28.48 13.78
N VAL A 542 -22.28 -27.85 13.36
CA VAL A 542 -23.65 -28.25 13.70
C VAL A 542 -24.13 -29.45 12.84
N GLY A 543 -23.38 -29.86 11.82
CA GLY A 543 -23.75 -30.95 10.91
C GLY A 543 -24.80 -30.58 9.88
N ARG A 544 -24.96 -29.30 9.55
CA ARG A 544 -25.86 -28.83 8.49
C ARG A 544 -25.11 -28.72 7.16
N LEU A 545 -25.86 -28.69 6.07
CA LEU A 545 -25.29 -28.41 4.77
C LEU A 545 -24.72 -26.98 4.75
N VAL A 546 -23.53 -26.88 4.18
CA VAL A 546 -22.81 -25.63 4.02
C VAL A 546 -23.57 -24.72 3.05
N PRO A 547 -23.79 -23.42 3.31
CA PRO A 547 -24.47 -22.49 2.41
C PRO A 547 -23.55 -22.07 1.23
N ALA A 548 -22.97 -23.06 0.55
CA ALA A 548 -22.11 -22.92 -0.61
C ALA A 548 -22.32 -24.09 -1.57
N GLY A 549 -22.08 -23.89 -2.86
CA GLY A 549 -22.24 -24.92 -3.89
C GLY A 549 -23.63 -25.53 -3.92
N THR A 550 -23.72 -26.86 -3.91
CA THR A 550 -24.99 -27.62 -3.91
C THR A 550 -25.85 -27.38 -2.68
N GLY A 551 -25.23 -27.06 -1.54
CA GLY A 551 -25.95 -26.70 -0.31
C GLY A 551 -26.74 -25.43 -0.42
N LEU A 552 -26.21 -24.40 -1.10
CA LEU A 552 -26.92 -23.17 -1.38
C LEU A 552 -28.14 -23.43 -2.30
N THR A 553 -27.95 -24.20 -3.36
CA THR A 553 -29.02 -24.58 -4.30
C THR A 553 -30.15 -25.32 -3.57
N LYS A 554 -29.83 -26.22 -2.64
CA LYS A 554 -30.83 -26.89 -1.83
C LYS A 554 -31.60 -25.95 -0.93
N ILE A 555 -30.93 -24.99 -0.29
CA ILE A 555 -31.58 -23.96 0.55
C ILE A 555 -32.56 -23.13 -0.28
N ASP A 556 -32.20 -22.78 -1.51
CA ASP A 556 -33.07 -22.01 -2.40
C ASP A 556 -34.26 -22.85 -2.89
N TRP A 557 -34.05 -24.12 -3.20
CA TRP A 557 -35.16 -25.03 -3.55
C TRP A 557 -36.11 -25.26 -2.36
N ASP A 558 -35.58 -25.44 -1.14
CA ASP A 558 -36.41 -25.58 0.06
C ASP A 558 -37.26 -24.32 0.34
N LYS A 559 -36.73 -23.12 0.05
CA LYS A 559 -37.51 -21.88 0.13
C LYS A 559 -38.60 -21.83 -0.91
N GLN A 560 -38.28 -22.12 -2.16
CA GLN A 560 -39.27 -22.14 -3.25
C GLN A 560 -40.38 -23.17 -2.99
N ALA A 561 -40.02 -24.36 -2.51
CA ALA A 561 -40.97 -25.40 -2.15
C ALA A 561 -41.92 -24.90 -1.03
N LYS A 562 -41.37 -24.30 0.04
CA LYS A 562 -42.19 -23.73 1.13
C LYS A 562 -43.13 -22.62 0.66
N GLU A 563 -42.68 -21.77 -0.25
CA GLU A 563 -43.51 -20.72 -0.84
C GLU A 563 -44.65 -21.31 -1.70
N GLN A 564 -44.32 -22.33 -2.51
CA GLN A 564 -45.32 -23.05 -3.30
C GLN A 564 -46.33 -23.79 -2.41
N ASP A 565 -45.86 -24.44 -1.35
CA ASP A 565 -46.73 -25.14 -0.38
C ASP A 565 -47.66 -24.15 0.34
N LYS A 566 -47.14 -22.97 0.74
CA LYS A 566 -48.00 -21.90 1.33
C LYS A 566 -49.05 -21.42 0.37
N ALA A 567 -48.68 -21.12 -0.88
CA ALA A 567 -49.64 -20.67 -1.91
C ALA A 567 -50.71 -21.74 -2.14
N ARG A 568 -50.35 -23.02 -2.23
CA ARG A 568 -51.28 -24.14 -2.39
C ARG A 568 -52.21 -24.31 -1.18
N LEU A 569 -51.68 -24.14 0.04
CA LEU A 569 -52.52 -24.14 1.24
C LEU A 569 -53.50 -22.99 1.30
N GLU A 570 -53.12 -21.81 0.85
CA GLU A 570 -54.02 -20.65 0.75
C GLU A 570 -55.13 -20.86 -0.33
N GLU A 571 -54.78 -21.45 -1.46
CA GLU A 571 -55.76 -21.84 -2.48
C GLU A 571 -56.76 -22.87 -1.97
N LEU A 572 -56.28 -23.91 -1.27
CA LEU A 572 -57.11 -24.92 -0.67
C LEU A 572 -58.06 -24.34 0.39
N LYS A 573 -57.57 -23.42 1.22
CA LYS A 573 -58.40 -22.69 2.19
C LYS A 573 -59.47 -21.83 1.52
N LYS A 574 -59.16 -21.15 0.41
CA LYS A 574 -60.15 -20.41 -0.39
C LYS A 574 -61.21 -21.32 -0.97
N GLN A 575 -60.82 -22.45 -1.57
CA GLN A 575 -61.76 -23.45 -2.10
C GLN A 575 -62.65 -24.04 -1.01
N GLN A 576 -62.12 -24.28 0.19
CA GLN A 576 -62.95 -24.77 1.31
C GLN A 576 -63.93 -23.71 1.81
N LEU A 577 -63.54 -22.43 1.83
CA LEU A 577 -64.44 -21.34 2.18
C LEU A 577 -65.54 -21.12 1.13
N GLU A 578 -65.24 -21.32 -0.14
CA GLU A 578 -66.24 -21.23 -1.24
C GLU A 578 -67.15 -22.44 -1.31
N SER A 579 -66.72 -23.60 -0.82
CA SER A 579 -67.50 -24.84 -0.81
C SER A 579 -68.38 -25.05 0.43
N THR A 580 -68.33 -24.17 1.43
CA THR A 580 -69.24 -24.20 2.59
C THR A 580 -70.61 -23.65 2.17
N PRO A 581 -71.69 -24.49 2.06
CA PRO A 581 -73.02 -24.01 1.69
C PRO A 581 -73.54 -23.11 2.78
N THR A 582 -73.89 -21.90 2.41
CA THR A 582 -74.67 -21.00 3.28
C THR A 582 -75.99 -21.67 3.58
N THR A 583 -76.15 -22.19 4.77
CA THR A 583 -77.41 -22.68 5.28
C THR A 583 -78.33 -21.49 5.40
N PRO A 584 -79.53 -21.47 4.73
CA PRO A 584 -80.47 -20.37 4.90
C PRO A 584 -81.00 -20.42 6.34
N GLU A 585 -80.89 -19.34 7.07
CA GLU A 585 -81.61 -19.15 8.33
C GLU A 585 -83.11 -19.28 8.05
N GLN A 586 -83.66 -20.33 8.60
CA GLN A 586 -85.13 -20.44 8.66
C GLN A 586 -85.63 -19.44 9.71
N THR A 587 -86.25 -18.39 9.22
CA THR A 587 -87.17 -17.58 10.00
C THR A 587 -88.37 -18.38 10.39
N ALA A 588 -88.60 -18.56 11.71
CA ALA A 588 -89.88 -18.85 12.34
C ALA A 588 -90.04 -17.94 13.57
#